data_3975ea30a0976637109d9847efadb21d
#
_entry.id   3975ea30a0976637109d9847efadb21d
#
_cell.length_a   1.000
_cell.length_b   1.000
_cell.length_c   1.000
_cell.angle_alpha   90.00
_cell.angle_beta   90.00
_cell.angle_gamma   90.00
#
_symmetry.space_group_name_H-M   'P 1'
#
loop_
_entity.id
_entity.type
_entity.pdbx_description
1 polymer ?
#
loop_
_entity_poly.entity_id
_entity_poly.type
_entity_poly.pdbx_seq_one_letter_code
_entity_poly.pdbx_strand_id
1 'polypeptide(L)'
;TRVRSSAASDVYKRQIYDKMIARLPEEQKAILSKRYSSLDLHPEKMKFIDRMVADSRQVALNHTAGLSLPQQMQMSLFASFSLLDKGDYYKTKMQNIIRRRLNALWDNTGFSLVEDPLRAGYYSEIDMLVWARKFYGDEFVTYLEKSYNPLDVVFRLANETSLVLLNGGGFAGPKWSVRVSLANLNEADYVKIGQGIKRILDEYAKEWKEK
;
A
#
# COMPACT_ATOMS: atom_id res chain seq x y z
N THR A 1 -32.74 -4.54 -34.63
CA THR A 1 -32.21 -3.51 -35.57
C THR A 1 -31.44 -2.40 -34.86
N ARG A 2 -31.86 -1.97 -33.66
CA ARG A 2 -31.16 -0.91 -32.89
C ARG A 2 -29.77 -1.33 -32.37
N VAL A 3 -29.56 -2.59 -32.02
CA VAL A 3 -28.27 -3.09 -31.52
C VAL A 3 -27.19 -3.07 -32.61
N ARG A 4 -27.55 -3.39 -33.85
CA ARG A 4 -26.61 -3.36 -35.00
C ARG A 4 -26.16 -1.96 -35.37
N SER A 5 -27.02 -0.98 -35.26
CA SER A 5 -26.68 0.44 -35.59
C SER A 5 -25.75 1.06 -34.54
N SER A 6 -25.93 0.71 -33.23
CA SER A 6 -25.02 1.18 -32.16
C SER A 6 -23.62 0.56 -32.30
N ALA A 7 -23.53 -0.75 -32.57
CA ALA A 7 -22.24 -1.42 -32.78
C ALA A 7 -21.48 -0.88 -34.00
N ALA A 8 -22.18 -0.61 -35.13
CA ALA A 8 -21.56 -0.01 -36.30
C ALA A 8 -21.07 1.42 -36.02
N SER A 9 -21.85 2.24 -35.29
CA SER A 9 -21.44 3.56 -34.82
C SER A 9 -20.22 3.53 -33.93
N ASP A 10 -20.13 2.55 -33.03
CA ASP A 10 -18.98 2.38 -32.14
C ASP A 10 -17.71 2.00 -32.91
N VAL A 11 -17.80 1.09 -33.88
CA VAL A 11 -16.67 0.72 -34.75
C VAL A 11 -16.17 1.93 -35.53
N TYR A 12 -17.07 2.73 -36.07
CA TYR A 12 -16.73 3.93 -36.84
C TYR A 12 -16.03 4.98 -35.95
N LYS A 13 -16.56 5.24 -34.75
CA LYS A 13 -15.95 6.16 -33.80
C LYS A 13 -14.55 5.71 -33.41
N ARG A 14 -14.36 4.42 -33.14
CA ARG A 14 -13.04 3.84 -32.81
C ARG A 14 -12.01 4.08 -33.90
N GLN A 15 -12.38 3.89 -35.17
CA GLN A 15 -11.50 4.16 -36.31
C GLN A 15 -11.12 5.65 -36.45
N ILE A 16 -12.01 6.57 -36.08
CA ILE A 16 -11.72 8.01 -36.05
C ILE A 16 -10.64 8.31 -35.01
N TYR A 17 -10.78 7.76 -33.78
CA TYR A 17 -9.78 7.95 -32.71
C TYR A 17 -8.43 7.37 -33.08
N ASP A 18 -8.38 6.19 -33.69
CA ASP A 18 -7.12 5.60 -34.16
C ASP A 18 -6.43 6.47 -35.19
N LYS A 19 -7.18 7.05 -36.10
CA LYS A 19 -6.67 8.04 -37.11
C LYS A 19 -6.20 9.33 -36.45
N MET A 20 -6.89 9.81 -35.42
CA MET A 20 -6.46 11.00 -34.65
C MET A 20 -5.14 10.74 -33.92
N ILE A 21 -5.01 9.60 -33.23
CA ILE A 21 -3.78 9.20 -32.52
C ILE A 21 -2.60 9.09 -33.50
N ALA A 22 -2.81 8.50 -34.67
CA ALA A 22 -1.78 8.40 -35.70
C ALA A 22 -1.23 9.76 -36.16
N ARG A 23 -2.04 10.83 -36.04
CA ARG A 23 -1.70 12.22 -36.43
C ARG A 23 -1.11 13.07 -35.29
N LEU A 24 -0.99 12.52 -34.07
CA LEU A 24 -0.40 13.24 -32.94
C LEU A 24 1.08 13.55 -33.22
N PRO A 25 1.59 14.68 -32.69
CA PRO A 25 3.01 14.98 -32.67
C PRO A 25 3.81 13.87 -32.02
N GLU A 26 5.06 13.65 -32.40
CA GLU A 26 5.91 12.57 -31.89
C GLU A 26 6.11 12.64 -30.37
N GLU A 27 6.19 13.83 -29.79
CA GLU A 27 6.25 14.03 -28.36
C GLU A 27 5.03 13.44 -27.62
N GLN A 28 3.82 13.69 -28.14
CA GLN A 28 2.59 13.15 -27.57
C GLN A 28 2.46 11.64 -27.79
N LYS A 29 2.94 11.13 -28.92
CA LYS A 29 3.04 9.67 -29.15
C LYS A 29 3.99 9.01 -28.17
N ALA A 30 5.12 9.65 -27.85
CA ALA A 30 6.07 9.15 -26.87
C ALA A 30 5.45 9.08 -25.45
N ILE A 31 4.65 10.07 -25.04
CA ILE A 31 3.91 10.05 -23.79
C ILE A 31 2.90 8.89 -23.76
N LEU A 32 2.14 8.69 -24.84
CA LEU A 32 1.21 7.57 -24.95
C LEU A 32 1.93 6.22 -24.90
N SER A 33 3.04 6.08 -25.60
CA SER A 33 3.85 4.86 -25.59
C SER A 33 4.39 4.55 -24.21
N LYS A 34 4.88 5.55 -23.50
CA LYS A 34 5.33 5.40 -22.11
C LYS A 34 4.20 4.94 -21.17
N ARG A 35 2.99 5.49 -21.35
CA ARG A 35 1.82 5.15 -20.51
C ARG A 35 1.45 3.66 -20.61
N TYR A 36 1.54 3.06 -21.79
CA TYR A 36 1.10 1.70 -22.06
C TYR A 36 2.25 0.69 -22.22
N SER A 37 3.49 1.10 -22.00
CA SER A 37 4.68 0.27 -22.21
C SER A 37 4.73 -1.00 -21.35
N SER A 38 4.03 -1.03 -20.23
CA SER A 38 3.91 -2.23 -19.38
C SER A 38 2.86 -3.24 -19.86
N LEU A 39 2.06 -2.88 -20.87
CA LEU A 39 0.91 -3.68 -21.33
C LEU A 39 1.12 -4.26 -22.72
N ASP A 40 1.95 -3.64 -23.54
CA ASP A 40 2.24 -4.07 -24.91
C ASP A 40 3.68 -3.73 -25.30
N LEU A 41 4.31 -4.60 -26.09
CA LEU A 41 5.64 -4.36 -26.66
C LEU A 41 5.65 -3.26 -27.71
N HIS A 42 4.50 -3.01 -28.33
CA HIS A 42 4.26 -1.99 -29.36
C HIS A 42 3.12 -1.06 -28.96
N PRO A 43 3.26 -0.29 -27.87
CA PRO A 43 2.17 0.55 -27.34
C PRO A 43 1.67 1.61 -28.35
N GLU A 44 2.50 2.02 -29.29
CA GLU A 44 2.15 2.93 -30.37
C GLU A 44 1.12 2.35 -31.33
N LYS A 45 1.06 1.01 -31.45
CA LYS A 45 0.12 0.30 -32.32
C LYS A 45 -1.18 -0.12 -31.64
N MET A 46 -1.28 0.06 -30.31
CA MET A 46 -2.50 -0.27 -29.56
C MET A 46 -3.69 0.51 -30.12
N LYS A 47 -4.78 -0.20 -30.36
CA LYS A 47 -6.03 0.40 -30.80
C LYS A 47 -6.67 1.22 -29.66
N PHE A 48 -7.47 2.20 -30.02
CA PHE A 48 -8.17 3.04 -29.04
C PHE A 48 -8.97 2.21 -28.01
N ILE A 49 -9.66 1.16 -28.48
CA ILE A 49 -10.45 0.30 -27.60
C ILE A 49 -9.56 -0.44 -26.57
N ASP A 50 -8.40 -0.90 -26.98
CA ASP A 50 -7.48 -1.61 -26.09
C ASP A 50 -6.93 -0.68 -25.03
N ARG A 51 -6.67 0.59 -25.39
CA ARG A 51 -6.29 1.64 -24.43
C ARG A 51 -7.43 1.97 -23.47
N MET A 52 -8.67 2.09 -23.94
CA MET A 52 -9.83 2.28 -23.07
C MET A 52 -10.01 1.12 -22.08
N VAL A 53 -9.85 -0.11 -22.53
CA VAL A 53 -9.91 -1.28 -21.66
C VAL A 53 -8.80 -1.26 -20.61
N ALA A 54 -7.58 -0.93 -21.02
CA ALA A 54 -6.44 -0.80 -20.11
C ALA A 54 -6.68 0.30 -19.07
N ASP A 55 -7.10 1.47 -19.49
CA ASP A 55 -7.41 2.59 -18.60
C ASP A 55 -8.57 2.26 -17.66
N SER A 56 -9.63 1.61 -18.16
CA SER A 56 -10.76 1.17 -17.35
C SER A 56 -10.33 0.17 -16.26
N ARG A 57 -9.44 -0.77 -16.58
CA ARG A 57 -8.90 -1.72 -15.61
C ARG A 57 -8.04 -1.01 -14.57
N GLN A 58 -7.22 -0.06 -14.97
CA GLN A 58 -6.38 0.72 -14.08
C GLN A 58 -7.22 1.61 -13.14
N VAL A 59 -8.29 2.20 -13.65
CA VAL A 59 -9.28 2.96 -12.86
C VAL A 59 -10.04 2.03 -11.91
N ALA A 60 -10.44 0.84 -12.35
CA ALA A 60 -11.13 -0.13 -11.50
C ALA A 60 -10.30 -0.63 -10.32
N LEU A 61 -8.96 -0.66 -10.44
CA LEU A 61 -8.06 -0.97 -9.33
C LEU A 61 -7.96 0.18 -8.32
N ASN A 62 -8.11 1.42 -8.75
CA ASN A 62 -7.91 2.61 -7.93
C ASN A 62 -9.21 3.27 -7.47
N HIS A 63 -10.35 2.92 -8.07
CA HIS A 63 -11.66 3.53 -7.83
C HIS A 63 -12.73 2.45 -7.66
N THR A 64 -13.84 2.83 -7.06
CA THR A 64 -15.01 1.96 -6.85
C THR A 64 -15.83 1.71 -8.12
N ALA A 65 -15.46 2.31 -9.25
CA ALA A 65 -16.08 2.06 -10.53
C ALA A 65 -15.89 0.59 -10.95
N GLY A 66 -16.96 -0.12 -11.24
CA GLY A 66 -16.92 -1.53 -11.62
C GLY A 66 -16.95 -2.53 -10.45
N LEU A 67 -17.36 -2.10 -9.26
CA LEU A 67 -17.64 -3.02 -8.15
C LEU A 67 -18.65 -4.09 -8.57
N SER A 68 -18.37 -5.33 -8.17
CA SER A 68 -19.31 -6.43 -8.37
C SER A 68 -20.61 -6.22 -7.56
N LEU A 69 -21.70 -6.81 -7.99
CA LEU A 69 -22.97 -6.72 -7.25
C LEU A 69 -22.84 -7.14 -5.77
N PRO A 70 -22.16 -8.24 -5.41
CA PRO A 70 -21.95 -8.59 -4.00
C PRO A 70 -21.24 -7.48 -3.21
N GLN A 71 -20.23 -6.83 -3.78
CA GLN A 71 -19.54 -5.72 -3.13
C GLN A 71 -20.45 -4.51 -2.92
N GLN A 72 -21.26 -4.16 -3.93
CA GLN A 72 -22.24 -3.08 -3.81
C GLN A 72 -23.29 -3.38 -2.73
N MET A 73 -23.76 -4.63 -2.65
CA MET A 73 -24.70 -5.06 -1.61
C MET A 73 -24.09 -4.97 -0.21
N GLN A 74 -22.85 -5.42 -0.03
CA GLN A 74 -22.13 -5.30 1.24
C GLN A 74 -21.96 -3.82 1.65
N MET A 75 -21.53 -2.96 0.73
CA MET A 75 -21.40 -1.52 1.01
C MET A 75 -22.73 -0.88 1.40
N SER A 76 -23.81 -1.22 0.68
CA SER A 76 -25.17 -0.73 1.00
C SER A 76 -25.64 -1.20 2.36
N LEU A 77 -25.36 -2.46 2.71
CA LEU A 77 -25.69 -3.02 4.02
C LEU A 77 -24.91 -2.31 5.13
N PHE A 78 -23.61 -2.10 4.97
CA PHE A 78 -22.79 -1.37 5.92
C PHE A 78 -23.24 0.09 6.09
N ALA A 79 -23.56 0.77 5.00
CA ALA A 79 -24.08 2.14 5.04
C ALA A 79 -25.42 2.20 5.81
N SER A 80 -26.34 1.29 5.52
CA SER A 80 -27.62 1.19 6.21
C SER A 80 -27.44 0.88 7.69
N PHE A 81 -26.56 -0.05 8.03
CA PHE A 81 -26.20 -0.36 9.41
C PHE A 81 -25.66 0.86 10.14
N SER A 82 -24.73 1.59 9.52
CA SER A 82 -24.13 2.80 10.11
C SER A 82 -25.18 3.90 10.37
N LEU A 83 -26.21 4.02 9.52
CA LEU A 83 -27.32 4.96 9.74
C LEU A 83 -28.22 4.56 10.91
N LEU A 84 -28.31 3.25 11.19
CA LEU A 84 -29.12 2.70 12.30
C LEU A 84 -28.37 2.70 13.63
N ASP A 85 -27.03 2.64 13.60
CA ASP A 85 -26.17 2.65 14.79
C ASP A 85 -26.00 4.09 15.34
N LYS A 86 -27.09 4.64 15.87
CA LYS A 86 -27.18 6.02 16.36
C LYS A 86 -26.16 6.35 17.48
N GLY A 87 -25.64 5.35 18.17
CA GLY A 87 -24.66 5.50 19.24
C GLY A 87 -23.22 5.27 18.81
N ASP A 88 -22.96 5.05 17.52
CA ASP A 88 -21.63 4.71 17.00
C ASP A 88 -20.99 3.51 17.74
N TYR A 89 -21.78 2.59 18.28
CA TYR A 89 -21.27 1.48 19.11
C TYR A 89 -20.30 0.58 18.36
N TYR A 90 -20.63 0.23 17.13
CA TYR A 90 -19.77 -0.62 16.32
C TYR A 90 -18.47 0.10 15.98
N LYS A 91 -18.55 1.33 15.51
CA LYS A 91 -17.40 2.17 15.17
C LYS A 91 -16.47 2.33 16.37
N THR A 92 -17.02 2.69 17.52
CA THR A 92 -16.25 2.87 18.78
C THR A 92 -15.58 1.56 19.18
N LYS A 93 -16.30 0.42 19.08
CA LYS A 93 -15.71 -0.90 19.37
C LYS A 93 -14.54 -1.22 18.47
N MET A 94 -14.66 -0.98 17.15
CA MET A 94 -13.58 -1.24 16.19
C MET A 94 -12.38 -0.32 16.43
N GLN A 95 -12.60 0.96 16.67
CA GLN A 95 -11.56 1.91 17.00
C GLN A 95 -10.80 1.51 18.28
N ASN A 96 -11.50 1.06 19.30
CA ASN A 96 -10.90 0.60 20.55
C ASN A 96 -10.04 -0.65 20.35
N ILE A 97 -10.47 -1.59 19.51
CA ILE A 97 -9.67 -2.79 19.16
C ILE A 97 -8.37 -2.35 18.46
N ILE A 98 -8.48 -1.51 17.45
CA ILE A 98 -7.31 -1.02 16.70
C ILE A 98 -6.36 -0.24 17.61
N ARG A 99 -6.88 0.62 18.48
CA ARG A 99 -6.06 1.40 19.43
C ARG A 99 -5.30 0.51 20.41
N ARG A 100 -5.94 -0.51 20.98
CA ARG A 100 -5.25 -1.47 21.85
C ARG A 100 -4.13 -2.21 21.13
N ARG A 101 -4.39 -2.67 19.90
CA ARG A 101 -3.38 -3.35 19.08
C ARG A 101 -2.21 -2.42 18.71
N LEU A 102 -2.52 -1.18 18.40
CA LEU A 102 -1.51 -0.16 18.11
C LEU A 102 -0.63 0.10 19.35
N ASN A 103 -1.23 0.27 20.51
CA ASN A 103 -0.49 0.45 21.76
C ASN A 103 0.34 -0.80 22.08
N ALA A 104 -0.22 -2.00 21.97
CA ALA A 104 0.50 -3.25 22.18
C ALA A 104 1.73 -3.37 21.26
N LEU A 105 1.64 -2.91 20.01
CA LEU A 105 2.78 -2.86 19.11
C LEU A 105 3.83 -1.86 19.60
N TRP A 106 3.44 -0.60 19.84
CA TRP A 106 4.37 0.50 20.09
C TRP A 106 4.99 0.46 21.48
N ASP A 107 4.23 0.12 22.53
CA ASP A 107 4.74 0.04 23.91
C ASP A 107 5.88 -0.97 24.06
N ASN A 108 5.94 -1.96 23.17
CA ASN A 108 6.98 -2.99 23.16
C ASN A 108 8.18 -2.68 22.26
N THR A 109 8.21 -1.52 21.66
CA THR A 109 9.33 -1.06 20.81
C THR A 109 10.29 -0.13 21.54
N GLY A 110 9.90 0.37 22.71
CA GLY A 110 10.63 1.44 23.43
C GLY A 110 10.38 2.84 22.89
N PHE A 111 9.38 3.01 21.99
CA PHE A 111 8.91 4.31 21.51
C PHE A 111 7.53 4.63 22.06
N SER A 112 7.34 5.90 22.40
CA SER A 112 6.01 6.42 22.69
C SER A 112 5.35 6.83 21.38
N LEU A 113 4.16 6.35 21.15
CA LEU A 113 3.35 6.79 20.02
C LEU A 113 2.86 8.22 20.28
N VAL A 114 3.13 9.12 19.32
CA VAL A 114 2.57 10.47 19.38
C VAL A 114 1.05 10.38 19.13
N GLU A 115 0.25 10.94 20.02
CA GLU A 115 -1.20 10.99 19.82
C GLU A 115 -1.56 11.87 18.61
N ASP A 116 -2.41 11.31 17.76
CA ASP A 116 -2.95 12.00 16.60
C ASP A 116 -4.45 11.66 16.51
N PRO A 117 -5.34 12.62 16.75
CA PRO A 117 -6.78 12.42 16.75
C PRO A 117 -7.34 12.02 15.36
N LEU A 118 -6.58 12.29 14.29
CA LEU A 118 -6.96 11.97 12.92
C LEU A 118 -6.38 10.63 12.44
N ARG A 119 -5.62 9.94 13.30
CA ARG A 119 -5.01 8.66 12.94
C ARG A 119 -6.05 7.58 12.74
N ALA A 120 -6.17 7.05 11.51
CA ALA A 120 -6.99 5.89 11.23
C ALA A 120 -6.49 4.63 11.97
N GLY A 121 -5.18 4.50 12.10
CA GLY A 121 -4.52 3.45 12.87
C GLY A 121 -4.68 2.03 12.30
N TYR A 122 -5.21 1.87 11.09
CA TYR A 122 -5.39 0.55 10.47
C TYR A 122 -4.06 -0.10 10.06
N TYR A 123 -3.10 0.74 9.68
CA TYR A 123 -1.71 0.36 9.42
C TYR A 123 -0.79 1.21 10.28
N SER A 124 0.32 0.61 10.70
CA SER A 124 1.44 1.32 11.31
C SER A 124 2.67 1.13 10.45
N GLU A 125 3.34 2.21 10.16
CA GLU A 125 4.64 2.20 9.49
C GLU A 125 5.71 2.59 10.50
N ILE A 126 6.79 1.81 10.52
CA ILE A 126 7.88 1.96 11.47
C ILE A 126 9.15 2.18 10.66
N ASP A 127 9.69 3.39 10.74
CA ASP A 127 10.98 3.75 10.13
C ASP A 127 12.12 3.30 11.05
N MET A 128 12.87 2.30 10.59
CA MET A 128 13.96 1.70 11.34
C MET A 128 15.14 2.64 11.53
N LEU A 129 15.39 3.56 10.60
CA LEU A 129 16.48 4.53 10.74
C LEU A 129 16.16 5.61 11.77
N VAL A 130 14.89 6.01 11.89
CA VAL A 130 14.45 6.91 12.98
C VAL A 130 14.68 6.25 14.33
N TRP A 131 14.39 4.94 14.45
CA TRP A 131 14.66 4.19 15.67
C TRP A 131 16.15 4.02 15.94
N ALA A 132 16.90 3.62 14.92
CA ALA A 132 18.34 3.47 14.99
C ALA A 132 19.00 4.77 15.49
N ARG A 133 18.61 5.91 14.93
CA ARG A 133 19.12 7.23 15.33
C ARG A 133 18.82 7.55 16.78
N LYS A 134 17.59 7.29 17.22
CA LYS A 134 17.15 7.59 18.59
C LYS A 134 17.87 6.74 19.63
N PHE A 135 18.13 5.47 19.36
CA PHE A 135 18.73 4.56 20.33
C PHE A 135 20.27 4.53 20.30
N TYR A 136 20.84 4.72 19.10
CA TYR A 136 22.28 4.48 18.89
C TYR A 136 23.01 5.63 18.18
N GLY A 137 22.31 6.66 17.73
CA GLY A 137 22.91 7.85 17.09
C GLY A 137 23.13 7.73 15.59
N ASP A 138 23.65 8.82 15.01
CA ASP A 138 23.83 8.96 13.55
C ASP A 138 24.93 8.07 12.96
N GLU A 139 25.96 7.75 13.75
CA GLU A 139 27.03 6.85 13.33
C GLU A 139 26.50 5.44 13.05
N PHE A 140 25.60 4.96 13.90
CA PHE A 140 24.95 3.68 13.69
C PHE A 140 24.04 3.68 12.48
N VAL A 141 23.30 4.76 12.23
CA VAL A 141 22.50 4.90 10.99
C VAL A 141 23.39 4.82 9.76
N THR A 142 24.52 5.55 9.76
CA THR A 142 25.49 5.50 8.67
C THR A 142 26.07 4.09 8.46
N TYR A 143 26.31 3.36 9.54
CA TYR A 143 26.77 1.98 9.48
C TYR A 143 25.70 1.07 8.83
N LEU A 144 24.44 1.18 9.24
CA LEU A 144 23.35 0.39 8.66
C LEU A 144 23.23 0.62 7.15
N GLU A 145 23.17 1.87 6.72
CA GLU A 145 23.04 2.23 5.31
C GLU A 145 24.20 1.76 4.43
N LYS A 146 25.41 1.68 4.98
CA LYS A 146 26.60 1.20 4.26
C LYS A 146 26.75 -0.32 4.26
N SER A 147 26.30 -0.98 5.32
CA SER A 147 26.59 -2.40 5.55
C SER A 147 25.48 -3.34 5.11
N TYR A 148 24.24 -2.85 5.03
CA TYR A 148 23.09 -3.69 4.77
C TYR A 148 22.15 -3.12 3.69
N ASN A 149 21.40 -4.04 3.05
CA ASN A 149 20.27 -3.66 2.20
C ASN A 149 19.05 -3.34 3.07
N PRO A 150 18.23 -2.33 2.75
CA PRO A 150 17.00 -2.03 3.48
C PRO A 150 16.05 -3.22 3.68
N LEU A 151 16.03 -4.17 2.74
CA LEU A 151 15.21 -5.38 2.83
C LEU A 151 15.73 -6.40 3.85
N ASP A 152 16.98 -6.29 4.30
CA ASP A 152 17.58 -7.22 5.24
C ASP A 152 16.76 -7.32 6.54
N VAL A 153 16.20 -6.21 7.01
CA VAL A 153 15.32 -6.16 8.19
C VAL A 153 14.14 -7.12 8.06
N VAL A 154 13.46 -7.11 6.91
CA VAL A 154 12.27 -7.96 6.68
C VAL A 154 12.66 -9.43 6.62
N PHE A 155 13.79 -9.74 6.01
CA PHE A 155 14.31 -11.11 5.92
C PHE A 155 14.80 -11.63 7.27
N ARG A 156 15.50 -10.82 8.07
CA ARG A 156 15.90 -11.18 9.43
C ARG A 156 14.68 -11.42 10.32
N LEU A 157 13.71 -10.52 10.32
CA LEU A 157 12.46 -10.73 11.06
C LEU A 157 11.81 -12.07 10.72
N ALA A 158 11.71 -12.38 9.42
CA ALA A 158 11.12 -13.64 8.99
C ALA A 158 11.92 -14.86 9.45
N ASN A 159 13.23 -14.83 9.30
CA ASN A 159 14.10 -15.97 9.60
C ASN A 159 14.27 -16.21 11.10
N GLU A 160 14.43 -15.15 11.89
CA GLU A 160 14.81 -15.26 13.30
C GLU A 160 13.61 -15.22 14.25
N THR A 161 12.52 -14.60 13.82
CA THR A 161 11.34 -14.42 14.68
C THR A 161 10.05 -15.00 14.09
N SER A 162 10.10 -15.54 12.88
CA SER A 162 8.93 -16.02 12.12
C SER A 162 7.88 -14.89 11.85
N LEU A 163 8.30 -13.65 11.92
CA LEU A 163 7.46 -12.48 11.66
C LEU A 163 7.63 -12.01 10.21
N VAL A 164 6.61 -12.22 9.40
CA VAL A 164 6.59 -11.75 7.99
C VAL A 164 5.87 -10.42 7.93
N LEU A 165 6.64 -9.34 7.79
CA LEU A 165 6.15 -7.98 7.64
C LEU A 165 6.36 -7.47 6.22
N LEU A 166 5.60 -6.45 5.84
CA LEU A 166 5.75 -5.82 4.53
C LEU A 166 6.79 -4.69 4.60
N ASN A 167 7.59 -4.57 3.54
CA ASN A 167 8.47 -3.43 3.37
C ASN A 167 7.65 -2.17 3.06
N GLY A 168 7.83 -1.10 3.83
CA GLY A 168 7.16 0.18 3.60
C GLY A 168 7.55 0.86 2.30
N GLY A 169 8.76 0.67 1.80
CA GLY A 169 9.21 1.21 0.51
C GLY A 169 8.35 0.79 -0.68
N GLY A 170 7.68 -0.37 -0.61
CA GLY A 170 6.69 -0.80 -1.59
C GLY A 170 5.36 -0.03 -1.55
N PHE A 171 5.15 0.81 -0.54
CA PHE A 171 3.96 1.62 -0.30
C PHE A 171 4.26 3.13 -0.25
N ALA A 172 5.30 3.56 -0.96
CA ALA A 172 5.81 4.93 -0.97
C ALA A 172 6.31 5.43 0.40
N GLY A 173 6.55 4.54 1.36
CA GLY A 173 7.22 4.84 2.63
C GLY A 173 8.74 4.86 2.53
N PRO A 174 9.44 5.15 3.64
CA PRO A 174 10.90 5.08 3.70
C PRO A 174 11.44 3.70 3.31
N LYS A 175 12.61 3.66 2.70
CA LYS A 175 13.22 2.38 2.28
C LYS A 175 13.50 1.44 3.45
N TRP A 176 13.88 1.98 4.58
CA TRP A 176 14.17 1.26 5.83
C TRP A 176 12.95 1.21 6.76
N SER A 177 11.75 0.98 6.21
CA SER A 177 10.56 0.88 7.03
C SER A 177 9.88 -0.47 6.90
N VAL A 178 9.17 -0.85 7.95
CA VAL A 178 8.29 -2.02 7.98
C VAL A 178 6.86 -1.57 8.21
N ARG A 179 5.94 -2.20 7.51
CA ARG A 179 4.50 -1.91 7.60
C ARG A 179 3.77 -3.04 8.28
N VAL A 180 3.01 -2.69 9.31
CA VAL A 180 2.21 -3.61 10.12
C VAL A 180 0.72 -3.32 9.93
N SER A 181 -0.07 -4.33 9.55
CA SER A 181 -1.53 -4.26 9.56
C SER A 181 -2.05 -4.53 10.97
N LEU A 182 -2.93 -3.68 11.48
CA LEU A 182 -3.51 -3.82 12.83
C LEU A 182 -4.88 -4.55 12.83
N ALA A 183 -5.32 -5.03 11.66
CA ALA A 183 -6.63 -5.67 11.52
C ALA A 183 -6.64 -7.19 11.74
N ASN A 184 -5.52 -7.87 11.51
CA ASN A 184 -5.54 -9.30 11.21
C ASN A 184 -5.15 -10.23 12.36
N LEU A 185 -4.47 -9.72 13.42
CA LEU A 185 -3.90 -10.52 14.48
C LEU A 185 -4.55 -10.22 15.83
N ASN A 186 -4.27 -11.05 16.81
CA ASN A 186 -4.65 -10.81 18.20
C ASN A 186 -3.71 -9.82 18.87
N GLU A 187 -4.15 -9.19 19.96
CA GLU A 187 -3.37 -8.17 20.67
C GLU A 187 -1.99 -8.68 21.13
N ALA A 188 -1.92 -9.92 21.62
CA ALA A 188 -0.67 -10.55 22.05
C ALA A 188 0.36 -10.73 20.92
N ASP A 189 -0.08 -10.85 19.68
CA ASP A 189 0.81 -11.00 18.53
C ASP A 189 1.49 -9.66 18.20
N TYR A 190 0.82 -8.52 18.40
CA TYR A 190 1.43 -7.20 18.23
C TYR A 190 2.50 -6.89 19.25
N VAL A 191 2.38 -7.41 20.48
CA VAL A 191 3.46 -7.39 21.47
C VAL A 191 4.71 -8.09 20.93
N LYS A 192 4.54 -9.31 20.39
CA LYS A 192 5.66 -10.07 19.79
C LYS A 192 6.28 -9.36 18.59
N ILE A 193 5.47 -8.72 17.75
CA ILE A 193 5.96 -7.93 16.61
C ILE A 193 6.83 -6.77 17.10
N GLY A 194 6.35 -5.98 18.08
CA GLY A 194 7.13 -4.90 18.67
C GLY A 194 8.45 -5.35 19.25
N GLN A 195 8.43 -6.41 20.03
CA GLN A 195 9.62 -7.03 20.60
C GLN A 195 10.59 -7.57 19.54
N GLY A 196 10.07 -8.22 18.49
CA GLY A 196 10.87 -8.75 17.39
C GLY A 196 11.58 -7.65 16.62
N ILE A 197 10.89 -6.55 16.29
CA ILE A 197 11.49 -5.40 15.62
C ILE A 197 12.60 -4.78 16.49
N LYS A 198 12.35 -4.59 17.78
CA LYS A 198 13.36 -4.08 18.72
C LYS A 198 14.58 -4.99 18.81
N ARG A 199 14.36 -6.29 18.91
CA ARG A 199 15.42 -7.30 18.97
C ARG A 199 16.32 -7.23 17.75
N ILE A 200 15.77 -7.20 16.53
CA ILE A 200 16.57 -7.10 15.30
C ILE A 200 17.42 -5.83 15.28
N LEU A 201 16.88 -4.71 15.73
CA LEU A 201 17.65 -3.47 15.83
C LEU A 201 18.83 -3.60 16.82
N ASP A 202 18.59 -4.24 17.96
CA ASP A 202 19.63 -4.49 18.98
C ASP A 202 20.72 -5.43 18.46
N GLU A 203 20.36 -6.42 17.64
CA GLU A 203 21.31 -7.33 16.99
C GLU A 203 22.23 -6.60 16.00
N TYR A 204 21.69 -5.72 15.16
CA TYR A 204 22.51 -4.84 14.31
C TYR A 204 23.46 -3.96 15.14
N ALA A 205 22.98 -3.42 16.25
CA ALA A 205 23.79 -2.59 17.12
C ALA A 205 24.92 -3.38 17.79
N LYS A 206 24.69 -4.65 18.12
CA LYS A 206 25.73 -5.55 18.62
C LYS A 206 26.79 -5.81 17.56
N GLU A 207 26.40 -6.17 16.34
CA GLU A 207 27.32 -6.37 15.21
C GLU A 207 28.16 -5.10 14.89
N TRP A 208 27.57 -3.92 15.06
CA TRP A 208 28.27 -2.65 14.88
C TRP A 208 29.37 -2.42 15.93
N LYS A 209 29.09 -2.77 17.19
CA LYS A 209 30.04 -2.60 18.31
C LYS A 209 31.19 -3.60 18.29
N GLU A 210 31.02 -4.73 17.61
CA GLU A 210 32.03 -5.79 17.49
C GLU A 210 33.01 -5.54 16.32
N LYS A 211 32.76 -4.52 15.48
CA LYS A 211 33.62 -4.09 14.37
C LYS A 211 34.54 -2.93 14.77
#